data_4e2bcdf479904014f3bd706914076a79
#
_entry.id   4e2bcdf479904014f3bd706914076a79
#
_cell.length_a   1.000
_cell.length_b   1.000
_cell.length_c   1.000
_cell.angle_alpha   90.00
_cell.angle_beta   90.00
_cell.angle_gamma   90.00
#
_symmetry.space_group_name_H-M   'P 1'
#
loop_
_entity.id
_entity.type
_entity.pdbx_description
1 polymer ?
#
loop_
_entity_poly.entity_id
_entity_poly.type
_entity_poly.pdbx_seq_one_letter_code
_entity_poly.pdbx_strand_id
1 'polypeptide(L)'
;MEKQSYTYKYPRPAVTTDCVVFGFDGRDLKILLIERGLEPYKGAWAFPGGFLNMDETAEQGALRELKEETGLDLNYLKQVGAFSDVDRDPRSRVITIAFYALAKKSKVSGGDDAAKAQWFSLNDVPRLAFDHDLILRKAMQKLREDLHFEPIGFGLLDNEFTIPELQRLYEAILGIQFDRRNFHKKMLQTGILEEVEESPTNFYGSHNEMRSMSIDALFGQTASEPHASYSNPSDDSRSTRRWGTKFRFNKRRYDELKEDGNFKLEF
;
A
#
# COMPACT_ATOMS: atom_id res chain seq x y z
N MET A 1 29.93 -25.73 -3.57
CA MET A 1 29.78 -25.89 -2.11
C MET A 1 29.36 -27.31 -1.82
N GLU A 2 30.05 -28.01 -0.92
CA GLU A 2 29.61 -29.33 -0.49
C GLU A 2 28.26 -29.23 0.21
N LYS A 3 27.28 -30.06 -0.22
CA LYS A 3 25.99 -30.14 0.46
C LYS A 3 26.20 -30.68 1.86
N GLN A 4 26.05 -29.87 2.88
CA GLN A 4 26.12 -30.29 4.26
C GLN A 4 24.99 -31.28 4.56
N SER A 5 25.33 -32.49 4.98
CA SER A 5 24.36 -33.54 5.33
C SER A 5 24.06 -33.47 6.82
N TYR A 6 22.80 -33.43 7.18
CA TYR A 6 22.33 -33.42 8.57
C TYR A 6 21.69 -34.77 8.91
N THR A 7 22.09 -35.37 10.03
CA THR A 7 21.49 -36.61 10.54
C THR A 7 20.74 -36.31 11.84
N TYR A 8 19.48 -36.70 11.90
CA TYR A 8 18.62 -36.46 13.08
C TYR A 8 18.13 -37.79 13.67
N LYS A 9 18.00 -37.84 15.00
CA LYS A 9 17.42 -38.99 15.72
C LYS A 9 15.93 -39.22 15.35
N TYR A 10 15.19 -38.15 15.13
CA TYR A 10 13.76 -38.17 14.78
C TYR A 10 13.53 -37.47 13.44
N PRO A 11 12.54 -37.91 12.66
CA PRO A 11 12.12 -37.18 11.44
C PRO A 11 11.79 -35.72 11.77
N ARG A 12 12.20 -34.81 10.90
CA ARG A 12 11.92 -33.39 11.02
C ARG A 12 11.21 -32.89 9.76
N PRO A 13 10.15 -32.05 9.91
CA PRO A 13 9.61 -31.37 8.75
C PRO A 13 10.63 -30.34 8.24
N ALA A 14 10.61 -30.07 6.95
CA ALA A 14 11.25 -28.91 6.40
C ALA A 14 10.41 -27.66 6.76
N VAL A 15 11.07 -26.52 6.91
CA VAL A 15 10.38 -25.25 7.18
C VAL A 15 10.57 -24.33 5.99
N THR A 16 9.47 -23.71 5.52
CA THR A 16 9.46 -22.67 4.49
C THR A 16 8.87 -21.39 5.05
N THR A 17 9.06 -20.31 4.33
CA THR A 17 8.36 -19.04 4.57
C THR A 17 7.67 -18.61 3.30
N ASP A 18 6.47 -18.03 3.42
CA ASP A 18 5.70 -17.46 2.31
C ASP A 18 5.28 -16.02 2.67
N CYS A 19 5.43 -15.09 1.73
CA CYS A 19 5.13 -13.68 1.98
C CYS A 19 4.00 -13.17 1.07
N VAL A 20 2.85 -12.82 1.66
CA VAL A 20 1.73 -12.16 0.97
C VAL A 20 1.99 -10.67 0.95
N VAL A 21 2.44 -10.13 -0.17
CA VAL A 21 2.68 -8.70 -0.31
C VAL A 21 1.46 -8.01 -0.89
N PHE A 22 0.86 -7.11 -0.13
CA PHE A 22 -0.24 -6.26 -0.57
C PHE A 22 0.30 -4.93 -1.11
N GLY A 23 -0.27 -4.49 -2.22
CA GLY A 23 -0.04 -3.19 -2.83
C GLY A 23 -1.36 -2.46 -3.09
N PHE A 24 -1.30 -1.18 -3.37
CA PHE A 24 -2.47 -0.38 -3.74
C PHE A 24 -2.15 0.49 -4.95
N ASP A 25 -3.06 0.57 -5.93
CA ASP A 25 -2.85 1.35 -7.15
C ASP A 25 -3.69 2.64 -7.21
N GLY A 26 -4.26 3.04 -6.07
CA GLY A 26 -5.17 4.19 -5.95
C GLY A 26 -6.64 3.83 -6.12
N ARG A 27 -6.94 2.61 -6.56
CA ARG A 27 -8.29 2.08 -6.76
C ARG A 27 -8.49 0.72 -6.11
N ASP A 28 -7.63 -0.25 -6.46
CA ASP A 28 -7.79 -1.65 -6.06
C ASP A 28 -6.60 -2.12 -5.22
N LEU A 29 -6.87 -3.00 -4.27
CA LEU A 29 -5.83 -3.74 -3.57
C LEU A 29 -5.24 -4.79 -4.51
N LYS A 30 -3.92 -4.89 -4.53
CA LYS A 30 -3.15 -5.82 -5.35
C LYS A 30 -2.38 -6.79 -4.47
N ILE A 31 -2.07 -7.95 -5.01
CA ILE A 31 -1.12 -8.89 -4.42
C ILE A 31 0.01 -9.16 -5.39
N LEU A 32 1.20 -9.36 -4.84
CA LEU A 32 2.36 -9.76 -5.61
C LEU A 32 2.45 -11.29 -5.66
N LEU A 33 2.56 -11.83 -6.85
CA LEU A 33 2.76 -13.25 -7.08
C LEU A 33 3.97 -13.48 -7.96
N ILE A 34 4.56 -14.67 -7.83
CA ILE A 34 5.61 -15.19 -8.71
C ILE A 34 5.08 -16.36 -9.52
N GLU A 35 5.57 -16.51 -10.75
CA GLU A 35 5.35 -17.72 -11.56
C GLU A 35 6.45 -18.73 -11.21
N ARG A 36 6.06 -19.92 -10.76
CA ARG A 36 7.01 -20.96 -10.37
C ARG A 36 7.80 -21.50 -11.55
N GLY A 37 9.13 -21.48 -11.45
CA GLY A 37 10.03 -22.02 -12.47
C GLY A 37 10.24 -23.52 -12.37
N LEU A 38 10.00 -24.14 -11.20
CA LEU A 38 10.32 -25.53 -10.87
C LEU A 38 9.10 -26.34 -10.42
N GLU A 39 9.19 -27.68 -10.58
CA GLU A 39 8.22 -28.62 -10.00
C GLU A 39 8.34 -28.68 -8.46
N PRO A 40 7.26 -28.97 -7.73
CA PRO A 40 5.87 -29.14 -8.22
C PRO A 40 5.23 -27.79 -8.59
N TYR A 41 4.17 -27.87 -9.38
CA TYR A 41 3.37 -26.71 -9.82
C TYR A 41 4.14 -25.72 -10.73
N LYS A 42 5.06 -26.18 -11.55
CA LYS A 42 5.76 -25.35 -12.54
C LYS A 42 4.75 -24.59 -13.41
N GLY A 43 4.97 -23.27 -13.58
CA GLY A 43 4.08 -22.38 -14.33
C GLY A 43 2.84 -21.90 -13.56
N ALA A 44 2.60 -22.42 -12.33
CA ALA A 44 1.55 -21.90 -11.47
C ALA A 44 2.03 -20.67 -10.69
N TRP A 45 1.06 -19.85 -10.27
CA TRP A 45 1.34 -18.66 -9.45
C TRP A 45 1.41 -19.00 -7.96
N ALA A 46 2.35 -18.37 -7.26
CA ALA A 46 2.58 -18.59 -5.85
C ALA A 46 2.96 -17.27 -5.15
N PHE A 47 2.93 -17.25 -3.82
CA PHE A 47 3.59 -16.17 -3.08
C PHE A 47 5.11 -16.35 -3.15
N PRO A 48 5.87 -15.24 -3.11
CA PRO A 48 7.31 -15.29 -2.89
C PRO A 48 7.61 -16.04 -1.61
N GLY A 49 8.59 -16.95 -1.66
CA GLY A 49 8.95 -17.75 -0.50
C GLY A 49 9.74 -19.00 -0.83
N GLY A 50 10.39 -19.55 0.17
CA GLY A 50 11.27 -20.69 0.02
C GLY A 50 11.67 -21.33 1.33
N PHE A 51 12.66 -22.21 1.26
CA PHE A 51 13.15 -22.93 2.42
C PHE A 51 13.99 -22.05 3.33
N LEU A 52 13.75 -22.20 4.64
CA LEU A 52 14.50 -21.50 5.67
C LEU A 52 15.91 -22.09 5.78
N ASN A 53 16.92 -21.22 5.77
CA ASN A 53 18.31 -21.61 6.06
C ASN A 53 18.48 -21.87 7.57
N MET A 54 19.56 -22.60 7.92
CA MET A 54 19.80 -23.01 9.31
C MET A 54 20.28 -21.87 10.22
N ASP A 55 20.68 -20.76 9.64
CA ASP A 55 21.30 -19.61 10.29
C ASP A 55 20.46 -18.31 10.19
N GLU A 56 19.19 -18.44 9.80
CA GLU A 56 18.28 -17.29 9.69
C GLU A 56 16.97 -17.49 10.46
N THR A 57 16.35 -16.39 10.90
CA THR A 57 15.00 -16.42 11.45
C THR A 57 13.97 -16.52 10.31
N ALA A 58 12.72 -16.87 10.65
CA ALA A 58 11.65 -16.97 9.67
C ALA A 58 11.41 -15.63 8.96
N GLU A 59 11.49 -14.50 9.68
CA GLU A 59 11.38 -13.16 9.10
C GLU A 59 12.52 -12.85 8.13
N GLN A 60 13.77 -13.22 8.50
CA GLN A 60 14.93 -13.03 7.64
C GLN A 60 14.82 -13.85 6.37
N GLY A 61 14.41 -15.13 6.48
CA GLY A 61 14.16 -15.99 5.33
C GLY A 61 13.10 -15.45 4.41
N ALA A 62 11.96 -14.99 4.95
CA ALA A 62 10.89 -14.39 4.16
C ALA A 62 11.33 -13.12 3.42
N LEU A 63 12.12 -12.24 4.07
CA LEU A 63 12.65 -11.02 3.44
C LEU A 63 13.69 -11.35 2.37
N ARG A 64 14.55 -12.34 2.60
CA ARG A 64 15.56 -12.80 1.65
C ARG A 64 14.89 -13.34 0.38
N GLU A 65 13.96 -14.31 0.53
CA GLU A 65 13.24 -14.92 -0.59
C GLU A 65 12.44 -13.86 -1.38
N LEU A 66 11.75 -12.97 -0.67
CA LEU A 66 11.03 -11.87 -1.31
C LEU A 66 11.96 -11.01 -2.19
N LYS A 67 13.14 -10.66 -1.68
CA LYS A 67 14.12 -9.87 -2.42
C LYS A 67 14.70 -10.63 -3.61
N GLU A 68 15.06 -11.90 -3.43
CA GLU A 68 15.62 -12.76 -4.47
C GLU A 68 14.64 -12.99 -5.62
N GLU A 69 13.37 -13.27 -5.30
CA GLU A 69 12.36 -13.62 -6.29
C GLU A 69 11.65 -12.42 -6.94
N THR A 70 11.64 -11.24 -6.31
CA THR A 70 10.85 -10.09 -6.79
C THR A 70 11.64 -8.80 -6.92
N GLY A 71 12.83 -8.72 -6.34
CA GLY A 71 13.61 -7.49 -6.24
C GLY A 71 13.09 -6.49 -5.20
N LEU A 72 12.00 -6.79 -4.48
CA LEU A 72 11.49 -5.91 -3.43
C LEU A 72 12.36 -6.01 -2.17
N ASP A 73 12.80 -4.86 -1.69
CA ASP A 73 13.58 -4.74 -0.45
C ASP A 73 12.70 -4.11 0.63
N LEU A 74 12.14 -4.95 1.50
CA LEU A 74 11.31 -4.54 2.63
C LEU A 74 12.05 -4.82 3.94
N ASN A 75 11.68 -4.11 4.97
CA ASN A 75 12.28 -4.24 6.30
C ASN A 75 11.28 -4.61 7.40
N TYR A 76 10.03 -4.86 7.02
CA TYR A 76 8.97 -5.17 7.98
C TYR A 76 7.94 -6.13 7.41
N LEU A 77 7.69 -7.19 8.17
CA LEU A 77 6.67 -8.21 7.91
C LEU A 77 5.80 -8.38 9.16
N LYS A 78 4.58 -8.84 8.96
CA LYS A 78 3.71 -9.32 10.04
C LYS A 78 3.40 -10.78 9.85
N GLN A 79 3.59 -11.58 10.88
CA GLN A 79 3.28 -13.00 10.83
C GLN A 79 1.76 -13.21 10.75
N VAL A 80 1.34 -14.05 9.80
CA VAL A 80 -0.04 -14.52 9.62
C VAL A 80 -0.26 -15.75 10.48
N GLY A 81 0.67 -16.71 10.41
CA GLY A 81 0.62 -17.94 11.16
C GLY A 81 1.42 -19.06 10.51
N ALA A 82 1.39 -20.24 11.14
CA ALA A 82 1.98 -21.45 10.61
C ALA A 82 0.91 -22.31 9.91
N PHE A 83 1.25 -22.85 8.73
CA PHE A 83 0.40 -23.74 7.95
C PHE A 83 1.09 -25.11 7.90
N SER A 84 0.42 -26.10 8.46
CA SER A 84 1.04 -27.38 8.77
C SER A 84 0.21 -28.60 8.38
N ASP A 85 -0.70 -28.46 7.43
CA ASP A 85 -1.44 -29.60 6.90
C ASP A 85 -0.47 -30.64 6.34
N VAL A 86 -0.76 -31.93 6.58
CA VAL A 86 0.22 -32.99 6.29
C VAL A 86 0.56 -33.04 4.81
N ASP A 87 -0.44 -32.85 3.95
CA ASP A 87 -0.34 -33.01 2.51
C ASP A 87 -0.25 -31.66 1.76
N ARG A 88 0.08 -30.56 2.48
CA ARG A 88 0.19 -29.23 1.85
C ARG A 88 1.24 -29.14 0.75
N ASP A 89 2.30 -29.92 0.86
CA ASP A 89 3.38 -30.00 -0.11
C ASP A 89 3.60 -31.47 -0.54
N PRO A 90 3.47 -31.81 -1.83
CA PRO A 90 3.57 -33.19 -2.31
C PRO A 90 5.00 -33.76 -2.24
N ARG A 91 6.01 -32.92 -2.05
CA ARG A 91 7.41 -33.37 -2.02
C ARG A 91 7.77 -34.06 -0.69
N SER A 92 7.32 -33.52 0.43
CA SER A 92 7.65 -34.01 1.76
C SER A 92 6.82 -33.32 2.84
N ARG A 93 7.07 -33.68 4.09
CA ARG A 93 6.50 -32.97 5.25
C ARG A 93 7.10 -31.57 5.36
N VAL A 94 6.31 -30.56 5.00
CA VAL A 94 6.70 -29.14 5.04
C VAL A 94 5.74 -28.37 5.93
N ILE A 95 6.26 -27.45 6.70
CA ILE A 95 5.50 -26.44 7.46
C ILE A 95 5.93 -25.08 6.94
N THR A 96 5.00 -24.22 6.57
CA THR A 96 5.32 -22.84 6.23
C THR A 96 4.92 -21.88 7.33
N ILE A 97 5.76 -20.86 7.55
CA ILE A 97 5.44 -19.69 8.35
C ILE A 97 5.10 -18.57 7.37
N ALA A 98 3.82 -18.23 7.31
CA ALA A 98 3.35 -17.20 6.39
C ALA A 98 3.38 -15.82 7.04
N PHE A 99 3.77 -14.83 6.25
CA PHE A 99 3.80 -13.42 6.60
C PHE A 99 2.95 -12.61 5.62
N TYR A 100 2.56 -11.40 6.02
CA TYR A 100 2.14 -10.40 5.08
C TYR A 100 2.98 -9.12 5.21
N ALA A 101 3.07 -8.39 4.11
CA ALA A 101 3.72 -7.10 4.02
C ALA A 101 2.86 -6.12 3.23
N LEU A 102 3.11 -4.83 3.43
CA LEU A 102 2.54 -3.75 2.65
C LEU A 102 3.65 -3.05 1.87
N ALA A 103 3.49 -2.94 0.56
CA ALA A 103 4.46 -2.29 -0.30
C ALA A 103 3.77 -1.35 -1.29
N LYS A 104 4.35 -0.17 -1.53
CA LYS A 104 3.95 0.66 -2.66
C LYS A 104 4.15 -0.13 -3.94
N LYS A 105 3.14 -0.10 -4.83
CA LYS A 105 3.24 -0.77 -6.11
C LYS A 105 4.43 -0.22 -6.89
N SER A 106 5.41 -1.05 -7.12
CA SER A 106 6.63 -0.76 -7.88
C SER A 106 6.79 -1.74 -9.03
N LYS A 107 7.75 -1.47 -9.90
CA LYS A 107 8.18 -2.46 -10.89
C LYS A 107 8.86 -3.62 -10.15
N VAL A 108 8.45 -4.82 -10.49
CA VAL A 108 9.01 -6.07 -9.98
C VAL A 108 9.58 -6.88 -11.15
N SER A 109 10.56 -7.70 -10.88
CA SER A 109 11.18 -8.60 -11.87
C SER A 109 11.31 -9.97 -11.24
N GLY A 110 11.05 -11.04 -11.99
CA GLY A 110 11.39 -12.39 -11.54
C GLY A 110 12.89 -12.52 -11.35
N GLY A 111 13.29 -13.28 -10.35
CA GLY A 111 14.69 -13.61 -10.05
C GLY A 111 14.83 -15.11 -9.81
N ASP A 112 16.03 -15.60 -9.68
CA ASP A 112 16.43 -17.01 -9.41
C ASP A 112 15.44 -18.08 -9.89
N ASP A 113 14.63 -18.67 -9.01
CA ASP A 113 13.68 -19.74 -9.29
C ASP A 113 12.30 -19.23 -9.76
N ALA A 114 12.07 -17.90 -9.79
CA ALA A 114 10.85 -17.27 -10.28
C ALA A 114 10.99 -16.90 -11.75
N ALA A 115 10.15 -17.50 -12.63
CA ALA A 115 10.11 -17.14 -14.04
C ALA A 115 9.62 -15.70 -14.26
N LYS A 116 8.70 -15.22 -13.41
CA LYS A 116 8.14 -13.85 -13.43
C LYS A 116 7.67 -13.46 -12.05
N ALA A 117 7.65 -12.14 -11.79
CA ALA A 117 6.95 -11.54 -10.67
C ALA A 117 5.93 -10.51 -11.19
N GLN A 118 4.70 -10.51 -10.66
CA GLN A 118 3.63 -9.65 -11.17
C GLN A 118 2.60 -9.30 -10.09
N TRP A 119 2.07 -8.07 -10.19
CA TRP A 119 0.94 -7.61 -9.38
C TRP A 119 -0.41 -8.00 -9.97
N PHE A 120 -1.23 -8.68 -9.19
CA PHE A 120 -2.60 -9.07 -9.54
C PHE A 120 -3.61 -8.28 -8.71
N SER A 121 -4.78 -7.99 -9.30
CA SER A 121 -5.92 -7.51 -8.53
C SER A 121 -6.46 -8.62 -7.64
N LEU A 122 -6.86 -8.30 -6.41
CA LEU A 122 -7.54 -9.27 -5.54
C LEU A 122 -8.84 -9.82 -6.15
N ASN A 123 -9.45 -9.07 -7.06
CA ASN A 123 -10.65 -9.50 -7.78
C ASN A 123 -10.36 -10.49 -8.92
N ASP A 124 -9.07 -10.67 -9.26
CA ASP A 124 -8.63 -11.38 -10.48
C ASP A 124 -7.39 -12.23 -10.20
N VAL A 125 -7.41 -12.89 -9.02
CA VAL A 125 -6.32 -13.76 -8.58
C VAL A 125 -6.37 -15.07 -9.36
N PRO A 126 -5.27 -15.47 -10.05
CA PRO A 126 -5.21 -16.77 -10.70
C PRO A 126 -5.23 -17.90 -9.66
N ARG A 127 -5.44 -19.15 -10.15
CA ARG A 127 -5.29 -20.31 -9.27
C ARG A 127 -3.87 -20.38 -8.73
N LEU A 128 -3.76 -20.45 -7.40
CA LEU A 128 -2.48 -20.50 -6.69
C LEU A 128 -1.98 -21.94 -6.54
N ALA A 129 -0.66 -22.08 -6.41
CA ALA A 129 -0.01 -23.34 -6.07
C ALA A 129 -0.22 -23.69 -4.59
N PHE A 130 -0.05 -24.96 -4.26
CA PHE A 130 -0.13 -25.46 -2.89
C PHE A 130 -1.46 -25.07 -2.20
N ASP A 131 -1.38 -24.69 -0.94
CA ASP A 131 -2.45 -24.16 -0.10
C ASP A 131 -2.45 -22.61 -0.02
N HIS A 132 -1.83 -21.93 -1.01
CA HIS A 132 -1.69 -20.48 -1.02
C HIS A 132 -3.03 -19.74 -1.06
N ASP A 133 -4.10 -20.33 -1.58
CA ASP A 133 -5.45 -19.78 -1.46
C ASP A 133 -5.91 -19.67 0.01
N LEU A 134 -5.54 -20.63 0.84
CA LEU A 134 -5.81 -20.58 2.28
C LEU A 134 -4.96 -19.51 2.97
N ILE A 135 -3.69 -19.43 2.62
CA ILE A 135 -2.76 -18.41 3.13
C ILE A 135 -3.28 -17.01 2.81
N LEU A 136 -3.73 -16.78 1.55
CA LEU A 136 -4.31 -15.49 1.14
C LEU A 136 -5.51 -15.09 1.99
N ARG A 137 -6.46 -16.02 2.18
CA ARG A 137 -7.66 -15.74 3.00
C ARG A 137 -7.27 -15.35 4.43
N LYS A 138 -6.30 -16.05 5.04
CA LYS A 138 -5.82 -15.76 6.39
C LYS A 138 -5.05 -14.46 6.48
N ALA A 139 -4.22 -14.15 5.48
CA ALA A 139 -3.50 -12.89 5.39
C ALA A 139 -4.47 -11.69 5.25
N MET A 140 -5.51 -11.82 4.41
CA MET A 140 -6.55 -10.80 4.28
C MET A 140 -7.34 -10.60 5.56
N GLN A 141 -7.68 -11.69 6.25
CA GLN A 141 -8.34 -11.60 7.55
C GLN A 141 -7.47 -10.85 8.55
N LYS A 142 -6.19 -11.23 8.65
CA LYS A 142 -5.22 -10.59 9.55
C LYS A 142 -4.99 -9.11 9.21
N LEU A 143 -4.88 -8.76 7.93
CA LEU A 143 -4.76 -7.38 7.47
C LEU A 143 -5.97 -6.53 7.91
N ARG A 144 -7.19 -7.05 7.76
CA ARG A 144 -8.42 -6.37 8.18
C ARG A 144 -8.48 -6.19 9.69
N GLU A 145 -8.13 -7.21 10.46
CA GLU A 145 -8.07 -7.14 11.91
C GLU A 145 -7.05 -6.09 12.37
N ASP A 146 -5.85 -6.13 11.82
CA ASP A 146 -4.78 -5.20 12.19
C ASP A 146 -5.12 -3.75 11.85
N LEU A 147 -5.88 -3.49 10.78
CA LEU A 147 -6.29 -2.16 10.36
C LEU A 147 -7.14 -1.43 11.41
N HIS A 148 -7.86 -2.15 12.26
CA HIS A 148 -8.64 -1.55 13.35
C HIS A 148 -7.76 -1.07 14.52
N PHE A 149 -6.59 -1.64 14.69
CA PHE A 149 -5.70 -1.36 15.83
C PHE A 149 -4.43 -0.61 15.44
N GLU A 150 -4.08 -0.64 14.16
CA GLU A 150 -2.86 -0.03 13.66
C GLU A 150 -3.11 0.71 12.35
N PRO A 151 -2.50 1.88 12.15
CA PRO A 151 -2.64 2.66 10.92
C PRO A 151 -1.74 2.10 9.80
N ILE A 152 -1.78 0.79 9.60
CA ILE A 152 -0.89 0.08 8.67
C ILE A 152 -1.08 0.48 7.21
N GLY A 153 -2.29 0.91 6.83
CA GLY A 153 -2.61 1.30 5.46
C GLY A 153 -1.82 2.51 4.94
N PHE A 154 -1.32 3.37 5.83
CA PHE A 154 -0.58 4.58 5.40
C PHE A 154 0.69 4.26 4.62
N GLY A 155 1.31 3.10 4.83
CA GLY A 155 2.47 2.65 4.06
C GLY A 155 2.18 2.40 2.57
N LEU A 156 0.91 2.27 2.18
CA LEU A 156 0.46 2.07 0.80
C LEU A 156 0.14 3.38 0.06
N LEU A 157 0.02 4.51 0.78
CA LEU A 157 -0.23 5.83 0.23
C LEU A 157 1.08 6.61 0.05
N ASP A 158 1.01 7.68 -0.70
CA ASP A 158 2.10 8.65 -0.74
C ASP A 158 2.23 9.37 0.61
N ASN A 159 3.40 9.97 0.86
CA ASN A 159 3.65 10.67 2.12
C ASN A 159 2.63 11.80 2.36
N GLU A 160 2.11 12.35 1.28
CA GLU A 160 1.03 13.34 1.28
C GLU A 160 -0.13 12.79 0.47
N PHE A 161 -1.26 12.63 1.12
CA PHE A 161 -2.47 12.04 0.55
C PHE A 161 -3.69 12.87 0.93
N THR A 162 -4.78 12.67 0.21
CA THR A 162 -6.09 13.25 0.52
C THR A 162 -6.97 12.26 1.29
N ILE A 163 -7.95 12.76 2.05
CA ILE A 163 -8.93 11.88 2.73
C ILE A 163 -9.67 10.95 1.75
N PRO A 164 -10.05 11.37 0.54
CA PRO A 164 -10.64 10.45 -0.43
C PRO A 164 -9.71 9.31 -0.88
N GLU A 165 -8.40 9.53 -0.96
CA GLU A 165 -7.43 8.46 -1.26
C GLU A 165 -7.34 7.46 -0.11
N LEU A 166 -7.26 7.97 1.12
CA LEU A 166 -7.28 7.15 2.33
C LEU A 166 -8.58 6.34 2.42
N GLN A 167 -9.73 6.96 2.14
CA GLN A 167 -11.03 6.28 2.14
C GLN A 167 -11.06 5.12 1.14
N ARG A 168 -10.63 5.34 -0.10
CA ARG A 168 -10.56 4.28 -1.12
C ARG A 168 -9.67 3.11 -0.69
N LEU A 169 -8.54 3.39 -0.06
CA LEU A 169 -7.66 2.35 0.47
C LEU A 169 -8.37 1.51 1.54
N TYR A 170 -9.04 2.15 2.49
CA TYR A 170 -9.77 1.44 3.55
C TYR A 170 -10.95 0.64 2.99
N GLU A 171 -11.69 1.21 2.03
CA GLU A 171 -12.76 0.51 1.32
C GLU A 171 -12.24 -0.73 0.57
N ALA A 172 -11.08 -0.61 -0.10
CA ALA A 172 -10.46 -1.72 -0.81
C ALA A 172 -10.00 -2.85 0.12
N ILE A 173 -9.47 -2.53 1.32
CA ILE A 173 -9.03 -3.53 2.30
C ILE A 173 -10.23 -4.19 2.98
N LEU A 174 -11.20 -3.39 3.46
CA LEU A 174 -12.32 -3.88 4.25
C LEU A 174 -13.43 -4.50 3.40
N GLY A 175 -13.50 -4.16 2.11
CA GLY A 175 -14.54 -4.63 1.19
C GLY A 175 -15.91 -4.01 1.44
N ILE A 176 -15.96 -2.81 2.05
CA ILE A 176 -17.17 -2.04 2.36
C ILE A 176 -17.06 -0.64 1.78
N GLN A 177 -18.17 0.06 1.68
CA GLN A 177 -18.18 1.47 1.29
C GLN A 177 -18.53 2.35 2.49
N PHE A 178 -17.84 3.48 2.61
CA PHE A 178 -18.07 4.44 3.68
C PHE A 178 -18.84 5.66 3.18
N ASP A 179 -19.69 6.20 4.06
CA ASP A 179 -20.18 7.56 3.86
C ASP A 179 -19.00 8.54 3.97
N ARG A 180 -18.84 9.36 2.92
CA ARG A 180 -17.71 10.27 2.76
C ARG A 180 -17.56 11.25 3.93
N ARG A 181 -18.67 11.81 4.41
CA ARG A 181 -18.64 12.80 5.50
C ARG A 181 -18.29 12.16 6.83
N ASN A 182 -18.85 11.00 7.12
CA ASN A 182 -18.59 10.26 8.34
C ASN A 182 -17.14 9.77 8.38
N PHE A 183 -16.64 9.21 7.28
CA PHE A 183 -15.25 8.78 7.19
C PHE A 183 -14.29 9.95 7.43
N HIS A 184 -14.48 11.07 6.73
CA HIS A 184 -13.68 12.28 6.90
C HIS A 184 -13.67 12.75 8.37
N LYS A 185 -14.86 12.88 8.98
CA LYS A 185 -15.00 13.30 10.38
C LYS A 185 -14.27 12.34 11.33
N LYS A 186 -14.44 11.03 11.17
CA LYS A 186 -13.80 10.02 12.01
C LYS A 186 -12.28 10.07 11.88
N MET A 187 -11.75 10.14 10.67
CA MET A 187 -10.31 10.21 10.44
C MET A 187 -9.67 11.45 11.09
N LEU A 188 -10.30 12.62 10.99
CA LEU A 188 -9.79 13.82 11.66
C LEU A 188 -9.88 13.71 13.19
N GLN A 189 -10.90 13.07 13.72
CA GLN A 189 -11.07 12.88 15.17
C GLN A 189 -10.02 11.95 15.78
N THR A 190 -9.36 11.09 15.01
CA THR A 190 -8.24 10.26 15.50
C THR A 190 -7.04 11.08 15.96
N GLY A 191 -6.88 12.28 15.40
CA GLY A 191 -5.73 13.15 15.65
C GLY A 191 -4.40 12.68 15.07
N ILE A 192 -4.40 11.57 14.28
CA ILE A 192 -3.18 11.03 13.66
C ILE A 192 -2.88 11.62 12.27
N LEU A 193 -3.71 12.53 11.78
CA LEU A 193 -3.51 13.22 10.53
C LEU A 193 -3.08 14.66 10.77
N GLU A 194 -2.05 15.08 10.07
CA GLU A 194 -1.53 16.45 10.05
C GLU A 194 -1.82 17.06 8.67
N GLU A 195 -2.49 18.21 8.67
CA GLU A 195 -2.76 18.95 7.44
C GLU A 195 -1.47 19.54 6.89
N VAL A 196 -1.25 19.35 5.58
CA VAL A 196 -0.11 19.93 4.89
C VAL A 196 -0.49 21.34 4.44
N GLU A 197 0.16 22.35 5.03
CA GLU A 197 0.02 23.73 4.57
C GLU A 197 0.62 23.84 3.15
N GLU A 198 -0.19 24.22 2.18
CA GLU A 198 0.32 24.65 0.89
C GLU A 198 1.18 25.91 1.12
N SER A 199 2.48 25.79 0.96
CA SER A 199 3.32 26.99 0.87
C SER A 199 2.75 27.87 -0.24
N PRO A 200 2.49 29.17 0.03
CA PRO A 200 2.01 30.05 -1.02
C PRO A 200 3.05 30.05 -2.13
N THR A 201 2.75 29.37 -3.23
CA THR A 201 3.53 29.50 -4.45
C THR A 201 3.50 30.97 -4.81
N ASN A 202 4.64 31.64 -4.68
CA ASN A 202 4.87 32.99 -5.15
C ASN A 202 4.59 33.01 -6.66
N PHE A 203 3.31 33.28 -7.01
CA PHE A 203 2.91 33.71 -8.33
C PHE A 203 3.28 35.20 -8.50
N TYR A 204 4.55 35.52 -8.23
CA TYR A 204 5.20 36.68 -8.79
C TYR A 204 6.09 36.22 -9.94
N GLY A 205 5.44 35.73 -11.00
CA GLY A 205 6.03 35.65 -12.33
C GLY A 205 6.26 37.08 -12.81
N SER A 206 7.52 37.39 -12.97
CA SER A 206 8.10 38.59 -13.58
C SER A 206 7.29 39.11 -14.76
N HIS A 207 6.49 40.14 -14.51
CA HIS A 207 6.07 41.10 -15.52
C HIS A 207 6.77 42.42 -15.21
N ASN A 208 8.07 42.48 -15.49
CA ASN A 208 8.76 43.77 -15.71
C ASN A 208 10.01 43.51 -16.55
N GLU A 209 9.83 43.63 -17.86
CA GLU A 209 10.84 44.11 -18.82
C GLU A 209 10.25 43.98 -20.21
N MET A 210 9.56 45.04 -20.64
CA MET A 210 9.59 45.59 -21.99
C MET A 210 8.71 46.85 -22.01
N ARG A 211 9.28 47.93 -21.50
CA ARG A 211 8.89 49.28 -21.91
C ARG A 211 9.91 49.74 -22.92
N SER A 212 9.50 49.81 -24.19
CA SER A 212 9.74 50.93 -25.08
C SER A 212 9.31 50.54 -26.50
N MET A 213 8.21 51.07 -26.95
CA MET A 213 8.20 51.80 -28.21
C MET A 213 6.79 52.32 -28.43
N SER A 214 6.68 53.61 -28.44
CA SER A 214 5.51 54.41 -28.80
C SER A 214 5.18 54.26 -30.28
N ILE A 215 3.91 54.13 -30.61
CA ILE A 215 3.32 54.71 -31.82
C ILE A 215 1.95 55.20 -31.47
N ASP A 216 1.77 56.52 -31.50
CA ASP A 216 0.52 57.23 -31.51
C ASP A 216 -0.28 56.99 -32.80
N ALA A 217 -1.56 57.22 -32.64
CA ALA A 217 -2.54 57.59 -33.66
C ALA A 217 -3.38 56.44 -34.29
N LEU A 218 -4.66 56.40 -34.02
CA LEU A 218 -5.73 56.82 -34.94
C LEU A 218 -7.12 56.29 -34.55
N PHE A 219 -8.05 57.30 -34.33
CA PHE A 219 -9.52 57.21 -34.41
C PHE A 219 -10.24 56.28 -33.42
N GLY A 220 -11.18 56.65 -32.63
CA GLY A 220 -12.21 57.70 -32.66
C GLY A 220 -13.53 57.12 -32.23
N GLN A 221 -14.13 57.69 -31.18
CA GLN A 221 -15.56 57.77 -30.89
C GLN A 221 -16.38 56.56 -30.41
N THR A 222 -16.87 56.70 -29.19
CA THR A 222 -18.25 56.76 -28.68
C THR A 222 -18.93 55.46 -28.26
N ALA A 223 -19.40 55.57 -27.04
CA ALA A 223 -20.73 55.26 -26.55
C ALA A 223 -20.91 54.08 -25.54
N SER A 224 -21.40 54.52 -24.40
CA SER A 224 -22.41 53.90 -23.52
C SER A 224 -22.01 52.68 -22.68
N GLU A 225 -21.92 52.95 -21.40
CA GLU A 225 -22.05 51.96 -20.32
C GLU A 225 -23.39 51.25 -20.32
N PRO A 226 -23.46 50.04 -19.84
CA PRO A 226 -24.53 49.69 -18.91
C PRO A 226 -23.97 49.14 -17.59
N HIS A 227 -24.63 49.55 -16.53
CA HIS A 227 -24.54 49.10 -15.17
C HIS A 227 -24.45 47.59 -15.06
N ALA A 228 -23.35 47.08 -14.50
CA ALA A 228 -23.28 45.72 -14.00
C ALA A 228 -23.38 45.76 -12.48
N SER A 229 -24.46 45.18 -12.00
CA SER A 229 -24.77 44.90 -10.62
C SER A 229 -23.68 44.03 -9.98
N TYR A 230 -23.06 44.52 -8.91
CA TYR A 230 -22.22 43.73 -8.01
C TYR A 230 -23.10 42.71 -7.29
N SER A 231 -23.04 41.48 -7.74
CA SER A 231 -23.44 40.32 -6.95
C SER A 231 -22.21 39.86 -6.14
N ASN A 232 -22.32 39.88 -4.84
CA ASN A 232 -21.34 39.31 -3.90
C ASN A 232 -21.02 37.85 -4.28
N PRO A 233 -19.76 37.42 -4.36
CA PRO A 233 -19.46 36.03 -4.49
C PRO A 233 -19.81 35.37 -3.16
N SER A 234 -20.88 34.59 -3.17
CA SER A 234 -21.26 33.69 -2.09
C SER A 234 -20.13 32.71 -1.79
N ASP A 235 -19.94 32.52 -0.54
CA ASP A 235 -19.03 31.71 0.28
C ASP A 235 -18.89 30.22 -0.14
N ASP A 236 -18.73 29.92 -1.43
CA ASP A 236 -18.63 28.58 -1.98
C ASP A 236 -17.15 28.10 -2.14
N SER A 237 -16.19 28.99 -1.85
CA SER A 237 -14.77 28.67 -1.95
C SER A 237 -14.22 27.80 -0.79
N ARG A 238 -14.98 27.68 0.32
CA ARG A 238 -14.58 26.87 1.47
C ARG A 238 -14.88 25.38 1.31
N SER A 239 -15.86 25.00 0.48
CA SER A 239 -16.24 23.60 0.31
C SER A 239 -15.33 22.84 -0.67
N THR A 240 -14.84 23.50 -1.71
CA THR A 240 -13.92 22.91 -2.69
C THR A 240 -12.50 22.71 -2.15
N ARG A 241 -12.01 23.57 -1.26
CA ARG A 241 -10.71 23.40 -0.59
C ARG A 241 -10.66 22.15 0.29
N ARG A 242 -11.76 21.76 0.92
CA ARG A 242 -11.82 20.68 1.92
C ARG A 242 -11.52 19.29 1.36
N TRP A 243 -11.76 19.03 0.08
CA TRP A 243 -11.54 17.73 -0.57
C TRP A 243 -10.19 17.62 -1.25
N GLY A 244 -9.54 18.73 -1.55
CA GLY A 244 -8.18 18.78 -2.11
C GLY A 244 -7.07 18.92 -1.05
N THR A 245 -7.42 19.16 0.22
CA THR A 245 -6.45 19.27 1.32
C THR A 245 -5.65 17.99 1.45
N LYS A 246 -4.33 18.13 1.48
CA LYS A 246 -3.39 17.03 1.71
C LYS A 246 -3.09 16.86 3.19
N PHE A 247 -2.86 15.64 3.57
CA PHE A 247 -2.54 15.23 4.92
C PHE A 247 -1.30 14.36 4.92
N ARG A 248 -0.58 14.36 6.04
CA ARG A 248 0.47 13.41 6.38
C ARG A 248 0.07 12.59 7.59
N PHE A 249 0.60 11.38 7.67
CA PHE A 249 0.48 10.57 8.88
C PHE A 249 1.41 11.11 9.98
N ASN A 250 0.84 11.50 11.12
CA ASN A 250 1.57 11.94 12.28
C ASN A 250 1.94 10.74 13.16
N LYS A 251 3.11 10.12 12.86
CA LYS A 251 3.61 8.95 13.59
C LYS A 251 3.79 9.23 15.08
N ARG A 252 4.31 10.40 15.45
CA ARG A 252 4.54 10.75 16.86
C ARG A 252 3.23 10.73 17.65
N ARG A 253 2.18 11.36 17.10
CA ARG A 253 0.87 11.38 17.73
C ARG A 253 0.24 10.01 17.84
N TYR A 254 0.43 9.17 16.83
CA TYR A 254 0.00 7.77 16.88
C TYR A 254 0.72 6.99 17.98
N ASP A 255 2.05 7.13 18.09
CA ASP A 255 2.84 6.42 19.10
C ASP A 255 2.38 6.82 20.53
N GLU A 256 2.13 8.11 20.79
CA GLU A 256 1.56 8.61 22.04
C GLU A 256 0.19 7.96 22.35
N LEU A 257 -0.74 7.94 21.37
CA LEU A 257 -2.07 7.35 21.55
C LEU A 257 -2.02 5.84 21.76
N LYS A 258 -1.06 5.17 21.15
CA LYS A 258 -0.84 3.72 21.30
C LYS A 258 -0.32 3.37 22.69
N GLU A 259 0.63 4.14 23.22
CA GLU A 259 1.15 3.96 24.59
C GLU A 259 0.06 4.17 25.65
N ASP A 260 -0.83 5.11 25.44
CA ASP A 260 -1.99 5.38 26.31
C ASP A 260 -3.10 4.31 26.19
N GLY A 261 -2.98 3.36 25.27
CA GLY A 261 -4.03 2.34 24.99
C GLY A 261 -5.31 2.89 24.37
N ASN A 262 -5.29 4.14 23.89
CA ASN A 262 -6.47 4.87 23.43
C ASN A 262 -6.66 4.84 21.90
N PHE A 263 -5.74 4.20 21.16
CA PHE A 263 -5.87 4.14 19.71
C PHE A 263 -6.74 2.99 19.24
N LYS A 264 -7.84 3.33 18.57
CA LYS A 264 -8.72 2.38 17.87
C LYS A 264 -9.39 3.06 16.69
N LEU A 265 -9.35 2.42 15.54
CA LEU A 265 -10.10 2.86 14.36
C LEU A 265 -11.43 2.11 14.33
N GLU A 266 -12.51 2.79 14.72
CA GLU A 266 -13.88 2.26 14.65
C GLU A 266 -14.58 2.84 13.41
N PHE A 267 -14.94 1.98 12.50
CA PHE A 267 -15.66 2.33 11.26
C PHE A 267 -17.13 1.92 11.35
#